data_109c03fd9b7373a9c6664ce2dc285cc8
#
_entry.id   109c03fd9b7373a9c6664ce2dc285cc8
#
_cell.length_a   1.000
_cell.length_b   1.000
_cell.length_c   1.000
_cell.angle_alpha   90.00
_cell.angle_beta   90.00
_cell.angle_gamma   90.00
#
_symmetry.space_group_name_H-M   'P 1'
#
loop_
_entity.id
_entity.type
_entity.pdbx_description
1 polymer ?
#
loop_
_entity_poly.entity_id
_entity_poly.type
_entity_poly.pdbx_seq_one_letter_code
_entity_poly.pdbx_strand_id
1 'polypeptide(L)'
;DNNLTIVSGTGTATFNDAIGTGTNGEIGTLTVNTGTDSGDITFNSNADIGTTSAAGAARILIGNGATGTLAIDGSFYTSSGGDGSNAAQIYTANAFTMSGTDPDFHSKGAAAGISFVDGATSDIVLSNSADLTIQTNNGLIDIEPQIKGTGDDTNTDIVLNASGSSLGSGAVITLDNPGGAVIGTDIGTVDLTAHTINLSNDIETDAENITISGAVKLTQAAGDYTVIVTTGTNTAGNISFDSTIDAADSTNPEVLTLI
;
A
#
# COMPACT_ATOMS: atom_id res chain seq x y z
N ASP A 1 -19.52 -15.31 11.05
CA ASP A 1 -18.76 -15.42 9.82
C ASP A 1 -17.76 -16.56 9.94
N ASN A 2 -17.55 -17.31 8.87
CA ASN A 2 -16.61 -18.43 8.86
C ASN A 2 -15.24 -17.94 8.36
N ASN A 3 -14.17 -18.37 9.03
CA ASN A 3 -12.82 -18.10 8.58
C ASN A 3 -12.39 -19.10 7.51
N LEU A 4 -11.60 -18.64 6.55
CA LEU A 4 -10.96 -19.48 5.54
C LEU A 4 -9.45 -19.39 5.71
N THR A 5 -8.81 -20.52 5.97
CA THR A 5 -7.35 -20.63 6.06
C THR A 5 -6.84 -21.56 4.97
N ILE A 6 -5.87 -21.10 4.21
CA ILE A 6 -5.22 -21.85 3.13
C ILE A 6 -3.73 -21.88 3.43
N VAL A 7 -3.15 -23.07 3.45
CA VAL A 7 -1.73 -23.29 3.70
C VAL A 7 -1.16 -24.11 2.55
N SER A 8 -0.30 -23.52 1.74
CA SER A 8 0.36 -24.20 0.62
C SER A 8 1.78 -24.69 0.97
N GLY A 9 2.30 -24.32 2.14
CA GLY A 9 3.65 -24.66 2.57
C GLY A 9 4.71 -24.03 1.64
N THR A 10 5.48 -24.85 0.95
CA THR A 10 6.46 -24.43 -0.07
C THR A 10 5.87 -24.45 -1.50
N GLY A 11 4.63 -24.89 -1.67
CA GLY A 11 3.93 -24.90 -2.95
C GLY A 11 3.25 -23.57 -3.24
N THR A 12 2.80 -23.38 -4.49
CA THR A 12 2.06 -22.18 -4.90
C THR A 12 0.58 -22.29 -4.55
N ALA A 13 0.02 -21.22 -3.99
CA ALA A 13 -1.43 -21.02 -3.87
C ALA A 13 -1.91 -20.08 -4.98
N THR A 14 -2.82 -20.55 -5.85
CA THR A 14 -3.34 -19.76 -6.98
C THR A 14 -4.86 -19.62 -6.87
N PHE A 15 -5.32 -18.38 -6.94
CA PHE A 15 -6.72 -18.00 -6.94
C PHE A 15 -7.09 -17.49 -8.34
N ASN A 16 -8.14 -18.06 -8.93
CA ASN A 16 -8.58 -17.75 -10.30
C ASN A 16 -9.93 -17.05 -10.37
N ASP A 17 -10.71 -17.13 -9.29
CA ASP A 17 -12.07 -16.60 -9.21
C ASP A 17 -12.27 -15.82 -7.91
N ALA A 18 -13.29 -14.96 -7.92
CA ALA A 18 -13.61 -14.07 -6.82
C ALA A 18 -14.02 -14.80 -5.53
N ILE A 19 -13.65 -14.19 -4.40
CA ILE A 19 -13.95 -14.69 -3.05
C ILE A 19 -14.92 -13.74 -2.36
N GLY A 20 -15.96 -14.29 -1.72
CA GLY A 20 -16.88 -13.52 -0.88
C GLY A 20 -17.84 -12.59 -1.63
N THR A 21 -18.03 -12.77 -2.94
CA THR A 21 -18.88 -11.90 -3.78
C THR A 21 -20.36 -12.28 -3.81
N GLY A 22 -20.74 -13.41 -3.24
CA GLY A 22 -22.15 -13.86 -3.19
C GLY A 22 -22.99 -13.06 -2.19
N THR A 23 -24.31 -13.17 -2.32
CA THR A 23 -25.25 -12.63 -1.31
C THR A 23 -24.98 -13.31 0.04
N ASN A 24 -24.59 -12.57 1.06
CA ASN A 24 -24.06 -13.06 2.34
C ASN A 24 -22.77 -13.90 2.19
N GLY A 25 -21.99 -13.64 1.16
CA GLY A 25 -20.76 -14.36 0.84
C GLY A 25 -19.52 -13.88 1.61
N GLU A 26 -19.63 -12.80 2.40
CA GLU A 26 -18.52 -12.30 3.20
C GLU A 26 -18.00 -13.38 4.14
N ILE A 27 -16.69 -13.61 4.13
CA ILE A 27 -16.01 -14.50 5.08
C ILE A 27 -15.47 -13.70 6.27
N GLY A 28 -15.25 -14.34 7.41
CA GLY A 28 -14.67 -13.68 8.58
C GLY A 28 -13.24 -13.24 8.30
N THR A 29 -12.29 -14.13 8.48
CA THR A 29 -10.89 -13.86 8.12
C THR A 29 -10.46 -14.77 6.98
N LEU A 30 -9.91 -14.20 5.91
CA LEU A 30 -9.12 -14.92 4.92
C LEU A 30 -7.66 -14.95 5.38
N THR A 31 -7.11 -16.14 5.52
CA THR A 31 -5.68 -16.32 5.82
C THR A 31 -5.05 -17.19 4.73
N VAL A 32 -3.98 -16.71 4.11
CA VAL A 32 -3.22 -17.48 3.12
C VAL A 32 -1.75 -17.49 3.51
N ASN A 33 -1.22 -18.66 3.71
CA ASN A 33 0.14 -18.91 4.22
C ASN A 33 0.50 -18.07 5.45
N THR A 34 0.97 -18.70 6.49
CA THR A 34 1.40 -18.04 7.73
C THR A 34 2.61 -18.74 8.31
N GLY A 35 3.40 -18.04 9.11
CA GLY A 35 4.55 -18.61 9.80
C GLY A 35 5.74 -18.85 8.87
N THR A 36 6.12 -20.11 8.67
CA THR A 36 7.30 -20.50 7.87
C THR A 36 6.97 -20.92 6.45
N ASP A 37 5.74 -20.73 6.00
CA ASP A 37 5.33 -21.06 4.64
C ASP A 37 6.01 -20.11 3.65
N SER A 38 6.70 -20.68 2.64
CA SER A 38 7.52 -19.90 1.71
C SER A 38 7.06 -20.02 0.24
N GLY A 39 5.89 -20.60 0.03
CA GLY A 39 5.34 -20.75 -1.31
C GLY A 39 4.81 -19.45 -1.88
N ASP A 40 4.88 -19.31 -3.20
CA ASP A 40 4.31 -18.17 -3.91
C ASP A 40 2.78 -18.14 -3.78
N ILE A 41 2.22 -16.95 -3.79
CA ILE A 41 0.78 -16.71 -3.75
C ILE A 41 0.40 -15.87 -4.96
N THR A 42 -0.60 -16.30 -5.71
CA THR A 42 -1.07 -15.61 -6.92
C THR A 42 -2.58 -15.40 -6.87
N PHE A 43 -2.99 -14.15 -7.03
CA PHE A 43 -4.37 -13.76 -7.30
C PHE A 43 -4.44 -13.25 -8.73
N ASN A 44 -5.12 -14.00 -9.60
CA ASN A 44 -5.29 -13.62 -11.00
C ASN A 44 -6.38 -12.54 -11.17
N SER A 45 -6.50 -11.95 -12.34
CA SER A 45 -7.37 -10.79 -12.64
C SER A 45 -8.87 -10.93 -12.31
N ASN A 46 -9.35 -12.14 -12.09
CA ASN A 46 -10.74 -12.38 -11.64
C ASN A 46 -10.81 -12.78 -10.16
N ALA A 47 -9.67 -12.82 -9.47
CA ALA A 47 -9.61 -13.27 -8.08
C ALA A 47 -9.80 -12.11 -7.08
N ASP A 48 -10.83 -11.31 -7.30
CA ASP A 48 -11.23 -10.25 -6.38
C ASP A 48 -11.71 -10.79 -5.04
N ILE A 49 -11.47 -10.06 -3.97
CA ILE A 49 -12.05 -10.32 -2.66
C ILE A 49 -13.11 -9.27 -2.38
N GLY A 50 -14.36 -9.62 -2.63
CA GLY A 50 -15.47 -8.67 -2.55
C GLY A 50 -15.65 -7.83 -3.81
N THR A 51 -16.27 -6.66 -3.64
CA THR A 51 -16.54 -5.68 -4.70
C THR A 51 -16.51 -4.27 -4.12
N THR A 52 -16.53 -3.25 -4.98
CA THR A 52 -16.67 -1.84 -4.57
C THR A 52 -17.91 -1.59 -3.68
N SER A 53 -18.96 -2.38 -3.83
CA SER A 53 -20.21 -2.25 -3.05
C SER A 53 -20.29 -3.16 -1.83
N ALA A 54 -19.59 -4.31 -1.82
CA ALA A 54 -19.66 -5.31 -0.76
C ALA A 54 -18.27 -5.87 -0.44
N ALA A 55 -17.92 -5.91 0.85
CA ALA A 55 -16.69 -6.58 1.29
C ALA A 55 -16.77 -8.09 1.07
N GLY A 56 -15.67 -8.72 0.69
CA GLY A 56 -15.56 -10.16 0.52
C GLY A 56 -15.07 -10.88 1.78
N ALA A 57 -14.38 -10.14 2.64
CA ALA A 57 -13.90 -10.62 3.92
C ALA A 57 -13.99 -9.52 4.98
N ALA A 58 -14.15 -9.91 6.25
CA ALA A 58 -14.00 -8.97 7.34
C ALA A 58 -12.52 -8.57 7.51
N ARG A 59 -11.61 -9.53 7.32
CA ARG A 59 -10.17 -9.34 7.42
C ARG A 59 -9.40 -10.19 6.41
N ILE A 60 -8.26 -9.70 5.96
CA ILE A 60 -7.34 -10.41 5.05
C ILE A 60 -5.94 -10.45 5.68
N LEU A 61 -5.36 -11.65 5.75
CA LEU A 61 -4.00 -11.91 6.18
C LEU A 61 -3.32 -12.78 5.13
N ILE A 62 -2.38 -12.21 4.37
CA ILE A 62 -1.70 -12.92 3.29
C ILE A 62 -0.20 -12.87 3.50
N GLY A 63 0.41 -14.03 3.50
CA GLY A 63 1.81 -14.22 3.80
C GLY A 63 2.11 -13.94 5.29
N ASN A 64 3.19 -14.43 5.79
CA ASN A 64 3.75 -14.05 7.08
C ASN A 64 5.15 -14.62 7.20
N GLY A 65 6.17 -13.78 7.16
CA GLY A 65 7.57 -14.21 7.15
C GLY A 65 7.93 -14.98 5.88
N ALA A 66 7.16 -14.80 4.83
CA ALA A 66 7.30 -15.52 3.58
C ALA A 66 8.57 -15.12 2.84
N THR A 67 9.24 -16.12 2.28
CA THR A 67 10.31 -15.92 1.30
C THR A 67 9.79 -16.00 -0.14
N GLY A 68 8.48 -16.15 -0.33
CA GLY A 68 7.81 -16.25 -1.62
C GLY A 68 7.37 -14.91 -2.20
N THR A 69 6.93 -14.94 -3.46
CA THR A 69 6.35 -13.80 -4.16
C THR A 69 4.83 -13.76 -3.93
N LEU A 70 4.30 -12.55 -3.73
CA LEU A 70 2.87 -12.30 -3.76
C LEU A 70 2.53 -11.54 -5.04
N ALA A 71 1.90 -12.24 -5.98
CA ALA A 71 1.39 -11.64 -7.21
C ALA A 71 -0.11 -11.33 -7.07
N ILE A 72 -0.48 -10.08 -7.30
CA ILE A 72 -1.86 -9.60 -7.17
C ILE A 72 -2.25 -8.89 -8.47
N ASP A 73 -3.33 -9.38 -9.09
CA ASP A 73 -3.94 -8.82 -10.28
C ASP A 73 -5.45 -8.61 -10.08
N GLY A 74 -5.90 -8.58 -8.83
CA GLY A 74 -7.28 -8.38 -8.40
C GLY A 74 -7.42 -7.28 -7.36
N SER A 75 -8.66 -6.96 -6.97
CA SER A 75 -8.99 -5.93 -5.99
C SER A 75 -9.59 -6.51 -4.72
N PHE A 76 -9.25 -5.94 -3.55
CA PHE A 76 -9.55 -6.51 -2.25
C PHE A 76 -10.30 -5.55 -1.33
N TYR A 77 -11.49 -5.93 -0.91
CA TYR A 77 -12.41 -5.13 -0.11
C TYR A 77 -12.72 -5.81 1.23
N THR A 78 -12.47 -5.12 2.34
CA THR A 78 -12.77 -5.58 3.70
C THR A 78 -13.78 -4.71 4.42
N SER A 79 -14.55 -5.31 5.35
CA SER A 79 -15.64 -4.62 6.08
C SER A 79 -15.27 -4.19 7.48
N SER A 80 -14.31 -4.84 8.13
CA SER A 80 -14.04 -4.60 9.54
C SER A 80 -12.60 -4.16 9.84
N GLY A 81 -12.39 -3.64 11.03
CA GLY A 81 -11.10 -3.20 11.53
C GLY A 81 -10.21 -4.31 12.09
N GLY A 82 -10.61 -5.57 11.96
CA GLY A 82 -9.85 -6.66 12.54
C GLY A 82 -10.01 -6.80 14.07
N ASP A 83 -9.19 -7.64 14.69
CA ASP A 83 -9.25 -8.10 16.08
C ASP A 83 -8.50 -7.19 17.07
N GLY A 84 -8.55 -5.90 16.91
CA GLY A 84 -7.85 -4.93 17.77
C GLY A 84 -6.45 -4.55 17.30
N SER A 85 -5.98 -5.08 16.16
CA SER A 85 -4.70 -4.66 15.55
C SER A 85 -4.84 -3.44 14.63
N ASN A 86 -6.04 -2.92 14.46
CA ASN A 86 -6.39 -1.82 13.55
C ASN A 86 -6.09 -2.05 12.06
N ALA A 87 -5.63 -3.24 11.67
CA ALA A 87 -5.38 -3.57 10.28
C ALA A 87 -6.40 -4.59 9.77
N ALA A 88 -7.18 -4.20 8.76
CA ALA A 88 -8.13 -5.09 8.07
C ALA A 88 -7.42 -5.94 7.02
N GLN A 89 -6.35 -5.43 6.43
CA GLN A 89 -5.58 -6.12 5.40
C GLN A 89 -4.09 -6.06 5.75
N ILE A 90 -3.45 -7.22 5.81
CA ILE A 90 -2.01 -7.34 6.04
C ILE A 90 -1.43 -8.26 4.98
N TYR A 91 -0.44 -7.76 4.28
CA TYR A 91 0.29 -8.46 3.23
C TYR A 91 1.76 -8.51 3.60
N THR A 92 2.34 -9.70 3.60
CA THR A 92 3.77 -9.91 3.86
C THR A 92 4.34 -10.79 2.76
N ALA A 93 5.39 -10.36 2.09
CA ALA A 93 6.07 -11.12 1.05
C ALA A 93 7.50 -10.64 0.86
N ASN A 94 8.31 -11.47 0.21
CA ASN A 94 9.68 -11.10 -0.20
C ASN A 94 9.70 -10.25 -1.48
N ALA A 95 8.63 -10.31 -2.26
CA ALA A 95 8.40 -9.48 -3.43
C ALA A 95 6.89 -9.39 -3.70
N PHE A 96 6.43 -8.20 -4.04
CA PHE A 96 5.06 -7.96 -4.48
C PHE A 96 5.09 -7.62 -5.96
N THR A 97 4.25 -8.28 -6.74
CA THR A 97 4.04 -7.92 -8.15
C THR A 97 2.56 -7.65 -8.38
N MET A 98 2.25 -6.53 -9.00
CA MET A 98 0.90 -6.13 -9.35
C MET A 98 0.86 -5.83 -10.84
N SER A 99 -0.06 -6.43 -11.58
CA SER A 99 -0.09 -6.33 -13.04
C SER A 99 -1.48 -6.45 -13.61
N GLY A 100 -1.70 -5.84 -14.73
CA GLY A 100 -2.84 -6.09 -15.61
C GLY A 100 -4.04 -5.21 -15.38
N THR A 101 -4.78 -5.40 -14.34
CA THR A 101 -5.90 -4.53 -13.92
C THR A 101 -5.50 -3.74 -12.69
N ASP A 102 -5.93 -2.50 -12.61
CA ASP A 102 -5.58 -1.57 -11.55
C ASP A 102 -5.99 -2.14 -10.17
N PRO A 103 -5.05 -2.60 -9.34
CA PRO A 103 -5.38 -3.19 -8.05
C PRO A 103 -5.90 -2.13 -7.08
N ASP A 104 -7.08 -2.41 -6.51
CA ASP A 104 -7.74 -1.54 -5.53
C ASP A 104 -7.85 -2.27 -4.18
N PHE A 105 -7.23 -1.71 -3.15
CA PHE A 105 -7.27 -2.22 -1.80
C PHE A 105 -8.12 -1.29 -0.94
N HIS A 106 -9.29 -1.75 -0.52
CA HIS A 106 -10.22 -0.90 0.18
C HIS A 106 -10.66 -1.48 1.53
N SER A 107 -10.30 -0.80 2.61
CA SER A 107 -10.83 -1.08 3.95
C SER A 107 -12.00 -0.16 4.25
N LYS A 108 -13.23 -0.73 4.32
CA LYS A 108 -14.48 0.01 4.59
C LYS A 108 -14.75 0.19 6.08
N GLY A 109 -14.09 -0.59 6.92
CA GLY A 109 -14.22 -0.50 8.38
C GLY A 109 -13.66 0.82 8.92
N ALA A 110 -14.36 1.41 9.89
CA ALA A 110 -13.89 2.64 10.51
C ALA A 110 -12.55 2.41 11.23
N ALA A 111 -11.56 3.24 10.97
CA ALA A 111 -10.20 3.16 11.50
C ALA A 111 -9.44 1.85 11.18
N ALA A 112 -9.92 1.09 10.20
CA ALA A 112 -9.30 -0.16 9.78
C ALA A 112 -8.21 0.09 8.75
N GLY A 113 -6.99 -0.36 9.01
CA GLY A 113 -5.81 -0.10 8.20
C GLY A 113 -5.54 -1.14 7.12
N ILE A 114 -4.59 -0.81 6.24
CA ILE A 114 -4.00 -1.69 5.24
C ILE A 114 -2.49 -1.58 5.38
N SER A 115 -1.80 -2.72 5.53
CA SER A 115 -0.36 -2.79 5.67
C SER A 115 0.27 -3.70 4.62
N PHE A 116 1.33 -3.21 3.98
CA PHE A 116 2.28 -4.00 3.22
C PHE A 116 3.59 -4.04 4.01
N VAL A 117 3.94 -5.22 4.49
CA VAL A 117 5.06 -5.43 5.40
C VAL A 117 6.23 -6.05 4.64
N ASP A 118 7.40 -5.46 4.77
CA ASP A 118 8.62 -5.93 4.13
C ASP A 118 9.13 -7.23 4.78
N GLY A 119 9.39 -8.25 3.96
CA GLY A 119 10.01 -9.50 4.39
C GLY A 119 11.54 -9.44 4.53
N ALA A 120 12.24 -8.48 3.93
CA ALA A 120 13.68 -8.18 4.08
C ALA A 120 14.24 -7.13 3.09
N THR A 121 13.69 -6.90 1.93
CA THR A 121 14.04 -5.91 0.89
C THR A 121 13.05 -6.06 -0.27
N SER A 122 11.77 -6.08 0.04
CA SER A 122 10.73 -6.27 -0.95
C SER A 122 10.37 -4.94 -1.62
N ASP A 123 10.05 -5.04 -2.90
CA ASP A 123 9.45 -3.94 -3.64
C ASP A 123 8.01 -4.32 -4.00
N ILE A 124 7.14 -3.33 -4.06
CA ILE A 124 5.87 -3.40 -4.78
C ILE A 124 6.13 -2.98 -6.21
N VAL A 125 6.17 -3.95 -7.11
CA VAL A 125 6.46 -3.70 -8.53
C VAL A 125 5.14 -3.63 -9.30
N LEU A 126 4.81 -2.44 -9.80
CA LEU A 126 3.68 -2.19 -10.68
C LEU A 126 4.12 -2.39 -12.12
N SER A 127 3.45 -3.26 -12.86
CA SER A 127 3.82 -3.61 -14.23
C SER A 127 2.63 -3.43 -15.19
N ASN A 128 2.94 -3.22 -16.47
CA ASN A 128 1.94 -3.04 -17.51
C ASN A 128 1.00 -1.84 -17.27
N SER A 129 1.53 -0.73 -16.78
CA SER A 129 0.75 0.50 -16.47
C SER A 129 -0.34 0.27 -15.44
N ALA A 130 -0.13 -0.63 -14.49
CA ALA A 130 -1.10 -0.87 -13.42
C ALA A 130 -1.09 0.30 -12.43
N ASP A 131 -2.23 0.94 -12.22
CA ASP A 131 -2.41 1.92 -11.16
C ASP A 131 -2.61 1.22 -9.81
N LEU A 132 -2.11 1.82 -8.74
CA LEU A 132 -2.31 1.32 -7.39
C LEU A 132 -3.20 2.27 -6.59
N THR A 133 -4.37 1.78 -6.19
CA THR A 133 -5.25 2.50 -5.27
C THR A 133 -5.34 1.80 -3.92
N ILE A 134 -5.02 2.51 -2.84
CA ILE A 134 -5.22 2.03 -1.47
C ILE A 134 -6.09 3.03 -0.71
N GLN A 135 -7.23 2.56 -0.21
CA GLN A 135 -8.20 3.38 0.51
C GLN A 135 -8.53 2.81 1.88
N THR A 136 -8.55 3.67 2.91
CA THR A 136 -9.09 3.32 4.23
C THR A 136 -10.13 4.34 4.68
N ASN A 137 -10.97 3.94 5.64
CA ASN A 137 -11.95 4.84 6.25
C ASN A 137 -11.40 5.38 7.58
N ASN A 138 -10.55 6.39 7.52
CA ASN A 138 -9.80 6.97 8.65
C ASN A 138 -8.88 5.94 9.35
N GLY A 139 -8.33 4.99 8.62
CA GLY A 139 -7.38 4.01 9.11
C GLY A 139 -5.95 4.32 8.67
N LEU A 140 -5.02 3.48 9.12
CA LEU A 140 -3.63 3.51 8.72
C LEU A 140 -3.46 2.92 7.30
N ILE A 141 -2.69 3.56 6.46
CA ILE A 141 -2.03 2.96 5.30
C ILE A 141 -0.54 2.89 5.64
N ASP A 142 0.03 1.69 5.68
CA ASP A 142 1.39 1.44 6.10
C ASP A 142 2.13 0.65 5.03
N ILE A 143 3.12 1.28 4.41
CA ILE A 143 3.88 0.73 3.28
C ILE A 143 5.35 0.74 3.65
N GLU A 144 5.90 -0.44 3.93
CA GLU A 144 7.32 -0.62 4.19
C GLU A 144 8.14 -0.88 2.91
N PRO A 145 7.62 -1.63 1.90
CA PRO A 145 8.36 -1.82 0.66
C PRO A 145 8.38 -0.56 -0.21
N GLN A 146 9.40 -0.43 -1.07
CA GLN A 146 9.39 0.58 -2.13
C GLN A 146 8.28 0.28 -3.14
N ILE A 147 7.54 1.30 -3.56
CA ILE A 147 6.63 1.21 -4.71
C ILE A 147 7.39 1.71 -5.95
N LYS A 148 7.39 0.93 -7.02
CA LYS A 148 8.03 1.30 -8.29
C LYS A 148 7.30 0.72 -9.49
N GLY A 149 7.37 1.43 -10.61
CA GLY A 149 6.90 0.94 -11.91
C GLY A 149 7.91 0.04 -12.61
N THR A 150 7.58 -0.39 -13.82
CA THR A 150 8.47 -1.10 -14.74
C THR A 150 8.44 -0.45 -16.11
N GLY A 151 9.58 0.04 -16.59
CA GLY A 151 9.70 0.70 -17.88
C GLY A 151 9.50 2.23 -17.78
N ASP A 152 9.65 2.95 -18.89
CA ASP A 152 9.40 4.40 -18.96
C ASP A 152 7.88 4.67 -19.01
N ASP A 153 7.14 4.33 -17.96
CA ASP A 153 5.68 4.36 -17.97
C ASP A 153 5.12 5.49 -17.12
N THR A 154 4.75 6.59 -17.76
CA THR A 154 4.08 7.73 -17.14
C THR A 154 2.61 7.46 -16.77
N ASN A 155 2.11 6.25 -17.02
CA ASN A 155 0.71 5.89 -16.78
C ASN A 155 0.49 5.01 -15.55
N THR A 156 1.51 4.78 -14.74
CA THR A 156 1.40 4.04 -13.48
C THR A 156 1.13 5.02 -12.34
N ASP A 157 -0.11 5.22 -11.97
CA ASP A 157 -0.51 6.18 -10.96
C ASP A 157 -0.65 5.54 -9.57
N ILE A 158 -0.34 6.32 -8.52
CA ILE A 158 -0.48 5.89 -7.13
C ILE A 158 -1.47 6.80 -6.40
N VAL A 159 -2.51 6.21 -5.84
CA VAL A 159 -3.49 6.88 -4.98
C VAL A 159 -3.53 6.22 -3.61
N LEU A 160 -3.01 6.89 -2.59
CA LEU A 160 -3.11 6.47 -1.19
C LEU A 160 -4.04 7.42 -0.45
N ASN A 161 -5.22 6.94 -0.07
CA ASN A 161 -6.25 7.74 0.57
C ASN A 161 -6.69 7.13 1.91
N ALA A 162 -6.16 7.67 3.01
CA ALA A 162 -6.53 7.26 4.35
C ALA A 162 -7.77 8.00 4.90
N SER A 163 -8.32 8.94 4.15
CA SER A 163 -9.48 9.72 4.57
C SER A 163 -10.78 8.94 4.35
N GLY A 164 -11.66 8.95 5.36
CA GLY A 164 -13.04 8.52 5.17
C GLY A 164 -13.94 9.66 4.71
N SER A 165 -15.18 9.69 5.18
CA SER A 165 -16.12 10.82 4.92
C SER A 165 -15.65 12.16 5.51
N SER A 166 -14.64 12.15 6.38
CA SER A 166 -13.96 13.33 6.94
C SER A 166 -12.58 12.90 7.43
N LEU A 167 -11.59 13.79 7.33
CA LEU A 167 -10.23 13.57 7.83
C LEU A 167 -10.23 13.48 9.36
N GLY A 168 -10.27 12.26 9.89
CA GLY A 168 -10.09 12.01 11.32
C GLY A 168 -8.60 11.85 11.68
N SER A 169 -8.25 12.04 12.95
CA SER A 169 -6.87 11.92 13.43
C SER A 169 -6.26 10.51 13.27
N GLY A 170 -7.08 9.49 13.00
CA GLY A 170 -6.63 8.14 12.68
C GLY A 170 -6.29 7.91 11.21
N ALA A 171 -6.58 8.87 10.33
CA ALA A 171 -6.22 8.83 8.92
C ALA A 171 -4.71 9.11 8.78
N VAL A 172 -3.92 8.07 8.71
CA VAL A 172 -2.46 8.15 8.65
C VAL A 172 -1.94 7.37 7.45
N ILE A 173 -1.01 7.96 6.71
CA ILE A 173 -0.16 7.24 5.75
C ILE A 173 1.24 7.19 6.32
N THR A 174 1.84 6.01 6.36
CA THR A 174 3.26 5.81 6.69
C THR A 174 3.94 5.18 5.49
N LEU A 175 4.95 5.87 4.97
CA LEU A 175 5.84 5.40 3.92
C LEU A 175 7.23 5.27 4.53
N ASP A 176 7.62 4.03 4.84
CA ASP A 176 8.86 3.75 5.58
C ASP A 176 9.67 2.66 4.89
N ASN A 177 10.54 3.07 3.98
CA ASN A 177 11.51 2.17 3.36
C ASN A 177 12.93 2.54 3.82
N PRO A 178 13.55 1.78 4.71
CA PRO A 178 14.88 2.11 5.21
C PRO A 178 16.00 1.94 4.17
N GLY A 179 15.72 1.37 3.01
CA GLY A 179 16.70 1.02 1.99
C GLY A 179 16.82 1.97 0.80
N GLY A 180 15.92 2.95 0.65
CA GLY A 180 15.89 3.82 -0.54
C GLY A 180 14.62 4.67 -0.64
N ALA A 181 14.27 5.13 -1.83
CA ALA A 181 13.02 5.85 -2.05
C ALA A 181 11.80 5.01 -1.62
N VAL A 182 10.80 5.66 -1.04
CA VAL A 182 9.52 4.98 -0.69
C VAL A 182 8.61 4.86 -1.92
N ILE A 183 8.67 5.84 -2.83
CA ILE A 183 8.09 5.78 -4.17
C ILE A 183 9.23 6.10 -5.13
N GLY A 184 9.53 5.15 -6.00
CA GLY A 184 10.72 5.18 -6.85
C GLY A 184 10.39 5.45 -8.30
N THR A 185 11.23 4.93 -9.18
CA THR A 185 11.21 5.19 -10.62
C THR A 185 10.00 4.62 -11.35
N ASP A 186 9.74 5.16 -12.54
CA ASP A 186 8.70 4.71 -13.48
C ASP A 186 7.28 4.82 -12.86
N ILE A 187 7.03 5.89 -12.13
CA ILE A 187 5.74 6.22 -11.54
C ILE A 187 5.20 7.50 -12.21
N GLY A 188 3.94 7.47 -12.59
CA GLY A 188 3.15 8.61 -13.05
C GLY A 188 2.76 9.53 -11.90
N THR A 189 1.49 9.84 -11.75
CA THR A 189 1.04 10.73 -10.67
C THR A 189 1.09 10.04 -9.30
N VAL A 190 1.31 10.85 -8.25
CA VAL A 190 1.24 10.41 -6.85
C VAL A 190 0.29 11.31 -6.09
N ASP A 191 -0.81 10.72 -5.60
CA ASP A 191 -1.79 11.40 -4.75
C ASP A 191 -1.84 10.78 -3.35
N LEU A 192 -1.39 11.52 -2.34
CA LEU A 192 -1.43 11.12 -0.94
C LEU A 192 -2.44 11.98 -0.18
N THR A 193 -3.46 11.37 0.42
CA THR A 193 -4.47 12.07 1.23
C THR A 193 -4.64 11.45 2.61
N ALA A 194 -4.27 12.17 3.67
CA ALA A 194 -4.41 11.74 5.05
C ALA A 194 -4.46 12.92 6.02
N HIS A 195 -4.82 12.68 7.29
CA HIS A 195 -4.63 13.68 8.36
C HIS A 195 -3.14 13.89 8.66
N THR A 196 -2.37 12.80 8.68
CA THR A 196 -0.91 12.82 8.87
C THR A 196 -0.26 11.89 7.85
N ILE A 197 0.83 12.35 7.26
CA ILE A 197 1.66 11.57 6.33
C ILE A 197 3.07 11.52 6.90
N ASN A 198 3.48 10.33 7.33
CA ASN A 198 4.84 10.06 7.78
C ASN A 198 5.67 9.66 6.58
N LEU A 199 6.72 10.39 6.30
CA LEU A 199 7.60 10.19 5.16
C LEU A 199 9.04 10.00 5.62
N SER A 200 9.59 8.81 5.41
CA SER A 200 10.96 8.49 5.85
C SER A 200 12.01 8.70 4.76
N ASN A 201 11.61 8.65 3.49
CA ASN A 201 12.53 8.69 2.36
C ASN A 201 11.89 9.34 1.12
N ASP A 202 12.57 9.27 0.00
CA ASP A 202 12.30 10.03 -1.21
C ASP A 202 11.02 9.58 -1.94
N ILE A 203 10.38 10.53 -2.61
CA ILE A 203 9.31 10.29 -3.60
C ILE A 203 9.81 10.80 -4.95
N GLU A 204 9.71 9.96 -5.97
CA GLU A 204 10.09 10.29 -7.34
C GLU A 204 8.95 9.92 -8.31
N THR A 205 8.65 10.82 -9.26
CA THR A 205 7.77 10.54 -10.40
C THR A 205 8.52 10.80 -11.69
N ASP A 206 8.01 10.27 -12.80
CA ASP A 206 8.60 10.52 -14.12
C ASP A 206 7.88 11.67 -14.83
N ALA A 207 8.20 12.91 -14.42
CA ALA A 207 7.69 14.16 -14.98
C ALA A 207 6.18 14.43 -14.74
N GLU A 208 5.57 13.73 -13.79
CA GLU A 208 4.16 13.86 -13.45
C GLU A 208 3.95 14.50 -12.07
N ASN A 209 2.70 14.79 -11.72
CA ASN A 209 2.38 15.56 -10.53
C ASN A 209 2.49 14.73 -9.24
N ILE A 210 2.92 15.39 -8.17
CA ILE A 210 2.89 14.88 -6.80
C ILE A 210 1.98 15.79 -5.97
N THR A 211 0.90 15.23 -5.45
CA THR A 211 -0.05 15.94 -4.58
C THR A 211 -0.05 15.31 -3.19
N ILE A 212 0.24 16.10 -2.17
CA ILE A 212 0.29 15.63 -0.78
C ILE A 212 -0.69 16.47 0.06
N SER A 213 -1.83 15.87 0.38
CA SER A 213 -2.93 16.47 1.11
C SER A 213 -2.97 15.98 2.55
N GLY A 214 -2.37 16.75 3.46
CA GLY A 214 -2.27 16.45 4.88
C GLY A 214 -0.99 16.93 5.52
N ALA A 215 -0.93 16.89 6.85
CA ALA A 215 0.26 17.30 7.59
C ALA A 215 1.39 16.27 7.41
N VAL A 216 2.48 16.68 6.81
CA VAL A 216 3.67 15.84 6.59
C VAL A 216 4.57 15.87 7.80
N LYS A 217 5.02 14.70 8.23
CA LYS A 217 6.10 14.51 9.20
C LYS A 217 7.24 13.78 8.54
N LEU A 218 8.41 14.39 8.51
CA LEU A 218 9.62 13.73 8.07
C LEU A 218 10.12 12.83 9.20
N THR A 219 10.27 11.53 8.95
CA THR A 219 10.51 10.50 9.98
C THR A 219 11.77 9.68 9.75
N GLN A 220 12.77 10.28 9.11
CA GLN A 220 13.99 9.57 8.76
C GLN A 220 14.75 8.98 9.95
N ALA A 221 15.46 7.88 9.71
CA ALA A 221 16.35 7.28 10.68
C ALA A 221 17.55 8.19 11.01
N ALA A 222 18.06 8.11 12.22
CA ALA A 222 19.18 8.92 12.67
C ALA A 222 20.40 8.75 11.74
N GLY A 223 20.84 9.84 11.12
CA GLY A 223 22.03 9.90 10.26
C GLY A 223 21.77 10.23 8.80
N ASP A 224 20.54 10.09 8.32
CA ASP A 224 20.12 10.58 7.00
C ASP A 224 18.97 11.57 7.20
N TYR A 225 19.20 12.82 6.85
CA TYR A 225 18.27 13.92 7.20
C TYR A 225 17.65 14.57 5.96
N THR A 226 17.75 13.94 4.80
CA THR A 226 17.27 14.54 3.56
C THR A 226 16.18 13.66 2.94
N VAL A 227 15.00 14.23 2.75
CA VAL A 227 13.93 13.69 1.92
C VAL A 227 13.90 14.49 0.63
N ILE A 228 13.94 13.83 -0.51
CA ILE A 228 13.84 14.45 -1.82
C ILE A 228 12.48 14.11 -2.41
N VAL A 229 11.72 15.14 -2.78
CA VAL A 229 10.49 14.98 -3.55
C VAL A 229 10.76 15.57 -4.93
N THR A 230 10.75 14.73 -5.95
CA THR A 230 11.15 15.12 -7.30
C THR A 230 10.14 14.62 -8.34
N THR A 231 9.91 15.45 -9.36
CA THR A 231 9.11 15.09 -10.53
C THR A 231 9.98 14.62 -11.71
N GLY A 232 11.22 14.21 -11.44
CA GLY A 232 12.17 13.75 -12.48
C GLY A 232 12.91 14.88 -13.20
N THR A 233 13.65 14.52 -14.25
CA THR A 233 14.62 15.42 -14.89
C THR A 233 14.17 16.05 -16.21
N ASN A 234 13.06 15.63 -16.79
CA ASN A 234 12.80 15.90 -18.22
C ASN A 234 11.66 16.86 -18.55
N THR A 235 10.66 17.00 -17.71
CA THR A 235 9.57 17.96 -17.91
C THR A 235 8.88 18.22 -16.57
N ALA A 236 8.27 19.40 -16.45
CA ALA A 236 7.81 19.87 -15.17
C ALA A 236 6.49 19.23 -14.75
N GLY A 237 6.52 18.23 -13.88
CA GLY A 237 5.42 17.95 -12.98
C GLY A 237 5.31 19.04 -11.91
N ASN A 238 4.19 19.08 -11.20
CA ASN A 238 4.00 19.99 -10.08
C ASN A 238 4.08 19.22 -8.77
N ILE A 239 4.75 19.80 -7.78
CA ILE A 239 4.74 19.30 -6.41
C ILE A 239 3.84 20.21 -5.59
N SER A 240 2.81 19.65 -4.97
CA SER A 240 1.84 20.39 -4.16
C SER A 240 1.73 19.80 -2.75
N PHE A 241 1.89 20.66 -1.77
CA PHE A 241 1.57 20.38 -0.36
C PHE A 241 0.46 21.32 0.08
N ASP A 242 -0.61 20.82 0.67
CA ASP A 242 -1.74 21.63 1.10
C ASP A 242 -1.78 21.90 2.60
N SER A 243 -0.79 21.42 3.36
CA SER A 243 -0.73 21.54 4.81
C SER A 243 0.71 21.76 5.32
N THR A 244 0.93 21.56 6.62
CA THR A 244 2.23 21.76 7.26
C THR A 244 3.22 20.65 6.90
N ILE A 245 4.50 20.99 6.95
CA ILE A 245 5.62 20.05 6.86
C ILE A 245 6.47 20.27 8.10
N ASP A 246 6.59 19.23 8.92
CA ASP A 246 7.31 19.27 10.19
C ASP A 246 8.32 18.12 10.29
N ALA A 247 9.43 18.34 10.97
CA ALA A 247 10.34 17.29 11.39
C ALA A 247 9.71 16.47 12.52
N ALA A 248 9.87 15.15 12.50
CA ALA A 248 9.39 14.29 13.60
C ALA A 248 10.23 14.43 14.86
N ASP A 249 11.53 14.73 14.72
CA ASP A 249 12.46 14.95 15.82
C ASP A 249 13.02 16.37 15.81
N SER A 250 12.70 17.14 16.85
CA SER A 250 13.21 18.51 17.01
C SER A 250 14.70 18.59 17.34
N THR A 251 15.34 17.48 17.67
CA THR A 251 16.78 17.42 18.02
C THR A 251 17.67 17.14 16.82
N ASN A 252 17.12 16.58 15.77
CA ASN A 252 17.80 16.29 14.52
C ASN A 252 17.02 16.95 13.37
N PRO A 253 17.49 18.07 12.84
CA PRO A 253 16.78 18.77 11.77
C PRO A 253 16.81 17.93 10.48
N GLU A 254 15.64 17.55 10.01
CA GLU A 254 15.46 16.92 8.70
C GLU A 254 15.41 18.00 7.61
N VAL A 255 15.83 17.64 6.42
CA VAL A 255 15.85 18.52 5.25
C VAL A 255 14.89 17.98 4.20
N LEU A 256 13.96 18.79 3.75
CA LEU A 256 13.15 18.52 2.57
C LEU A 256 13.73 19.25 1.38
N THR A 257 13.98 18.53 0.30
CA THR A 257 14.42 19.08 -0.99
C THR A 257 13.34 18.82 -2.03
N LEU A 258 12.89 19.88 -2.71
CA LEU A 258 11.95 19.79 -3.83
C LEU A 258 12.68 20.08 -5.13
N ILE A 259 12.51 19.21 -6.15
CA ILE A 259 13.20 19.33 -7.44
C ILE A 259 12.18 19.16 -8.58
#